data_7d7b6e5d97829674c4f5bccb87f6082d
#
_entry.id   7d7b6e5d97829674c4f5bccb87f6082d
#
_cell.length_a   1.000
_cell.length_b   1.000
_cell.length_c   1.000
_cell.angle_alpha   90.00
_cell.angle_beta   90.00
_cell.angle_gamma   90.00
#
_symmetry.space_group_name_H-M   'P 1'
#
loop_
_entity.id
_entity.type
_entity.pdbx_description
1 polymer ?
#
loop_
_entity_poly.entity_id
_entity_poly.type
_entity_poly.pdbx_seq_one_letter_code
_entity_poly.pdbx_strand_id
1 'polypeptide(L)'
;MKKQSLFAKLCISFLLIFLTVPVSLSQDYYEVSKVIDGDTIRLENGETVRLIGIDTPETVHPSKAVEYYGKEASDFTRMMVEGKQVKLELDVQKLDKYNRLLAYVYLKDGTFLNSELVKEGYAKVSTYPPNVKYADLFTKLQKEAREKIIEVSGLQKKRE
;
A
#
# COMPACT_ATOMS: atom_id res chain seq x y z
N MET A 1 45.01 43.29 -22.72
CA MET A 1 44.25 42.12 -23.17
C MET A 1 44.13 40.94 -22.21
N LYS A 2 44.47 41.06 -20.89
CA LYS A 2 44.36 39.94 -19.90
C LYS A 2 43.15 39.99 -18.98
N LYS A 3 42.38 41.10 -18.94
CA LYS A 3 41.22 41.24 -18.02
C LYS A 3 39.93 40.57 -18.49
N GLN A 4 39.74 40.36 -19.79
CA GLN A 4 38.52 39.73 -20.31
C GLN A 4 38.44 38.21 -20.05
N SER A 5 39.58 37.53 -19.91
CA SER A 5 39.63 36.11 -19.64
C SER A 5 39.19 35.72 -18.22
N LEU A 6 39.34 36.61 -17.25
CA LEU A 6 38.99 36.32 -15.86
C LEU A 6 37.47 36.41 -15.64
N PHE A 7 36.81 37.39 -16.26
CA PHE A 7 35.35 37.56 -16.21
C PHE A 7 34.60 36.39 -16.88
N ALA A 8 35.08 35.93 -18.04
CA ALA A 8 34.49 34.79 -18.74
C ALA A 8 34.63 33.47 -17.92
N LYS A 9 35.76 33.25 -17.24
CA LYS A 9 35.95 32.11 -16.37
C LYS A 9 35.10 32.16 -15.10
N LEU A 10 34.86 33.37 -14.54
CA LEU A 10 34.01 33.55 -13.36
C LEU A 10 32.53 33.33 -13.70
N CYS A 11 32.06 33.78 -14.87
CA CYS A 11 30.69 33.54 -15.34
C CYS A 11 30.42 32.06 -15.64
N ILE A 12 31.38 31.33 -16.20
CA ILE A 12 31.23 29.88 -16.48
C ILE A 12 31.23 29.10 -15.19
N SER A 13 32.03 29.49 -14.18
CA SER A 13 32.02 28.82 -12.85
C SER A 13 30.71 29.06 -12.11
N PHE A 14 30.08 30.22 -12.26
CA PHE A 14 28.77 30.51 -11.63
C PHE A 14 27.61 29.81 -12.35
N LEU A 15 27.71 29.58 -13.66
CA LEU A 15 26.69 28.83 -14.44
C LEU A 15 26.69 27.35 -14.12
N LEU A 16 27.87 26.76 -13.78
CA LEU A 16 27.98 25.36 -13.42
C LEU A 16 27.43 25.01 -12.02
N ILE A 17 27.37 25.99 -11.11
CA ILE A 17 26.80 25.81 -9.77
C ILE A 17 25.26 25.73 -9.79
N PHE A 18 24.61 26.27 -10.82
CA PHE A 18 23.15 26.27 -10.95
C PHE A 18 22.57 24.94 -11.47
N LEU A 19 23.42 24.01 -11.92
CA LEU A 19 22.95 22.73 -12.53
C LEU A 19 22.79 21.58 -11.54
N THR A 20 23.01 21.78 -10.25
CA THR A 20 22.88 20.75 -9.23
C THR A 20 21.81 21.08 -8.19
N VAL A 21 20.67 21.58 -8.63
CA VAL A 21 19.49 21.56 -7.77
C VAL A 21 18.99 20.11 -7.75
N PRO A 22 19.08 19.39 -6.63
CA PRO A 22 18.47 18.08 -6.55
C PRO A 22 16.97 18.28 -6.78
N VAL A 23 16.43 17.72 -7.86
CA VAL A 23 14.99 17.57 -8.02
C VAL A 23 14.57 16.62 -6.90
N SER A 24 14.14 17.18 -5.78
CA SER A 24 13.46 16.42 -4.75
C SER A 24 12.15 15.95 -5.37
N LEU A 25 12.10 14.69 -5.79
CA LEU A 25 10.85 14.01 -6.11
C LEU A 25 10.08 13.97 -4.80
N SER A 26 9.19 14.94 -4.59
CA SER A 26 8.22 14.88 -3.52
C SER A 26 7.42 13.59 -3.71
N GLN A 27 7.64 12.62 -2.84
CA GLN A 27 6.75 11.47 -2.78
C GLN A 27 5.46 11.95 -2.12
N ASP A 28 4.36 11.89 -2.87
CA ASP A 28 3.07 12.29 -2.34
C ASP A 28 2.61 11.26 -1.31
N TYR A 29 2.55 11.70 -0.05
CA TYR A 29 1.97 10.94 1.06
C TYR A 29 0.58 11.45 1.36
N TYR A 30 -0.32 10.53 1.64
CA TYR A 30 -1.72 10.80 1.96
C TYR A 30 -1.99 10.37 3.39
N GLU A 31 -2.67 11.20 4.18
CA GLU A 31 -3.10 10.83 5.52
C GLU A 31 -4.37 9.99 5.47
N VAL A 32 -4.39 8.89 6.22
CA VAL A 32 -5.55 7.99 6.34
C VAL A 32 -6.43 8.47 7.48
N SER A 33 -7.60 9.01 7.16
CA SER A 33 -8.56 9.50 8.16
C SER A 33 -9.36 8.38 8.82
N LYS A 34 -9.62 7.27 8.09
CA LYS A 34 -10.46 6.18 8.59
C LYS A 34 -10.22 4.88 7.82
N VAL A 35 -10.27 3.76 8.52
CA VAL A 35 -10.42 2.43 7.93
C VAL A 35 -11.91 2.10 7.85
N ILE A 36 -12.40 1.82 6.64
CA ILE A 36 -13.81 1.47 6.37
C ILE A 36 -13.99 -0.04 6.55
N ASP A 37 -13.07 -0.83 5.95
CA ASP A 37 -13.01 -2.28 6.04
C ASP A 37 -11.56 -2.75 5.93
N GLY A 38 -11.26 -4.02 6.10
CA GLY A 38 -9.90 -4.54 6.10
C GLY A 38 -9.09 -4.20 4.85
N ASP A 39 -9.75 -4.04 3.71
CA ASP A 39 -9.13 -3.69 2.43
C ASP A 39 -9.59 -2.35 1.84
N THR A 40 -10.27 -1.53 2.63
CA THR A 40 -10.82 -0.24 2.17
C THR A 40 -10.55 0.85 3.20
N ILE A 41 -9.82 1.89 2.79
CA ILE A 41 -9.46 3.04 3.64
C ILE A 41 -10.00 4.34 3.05
N ARG A 42 -10.14 5.35 3.89
CA ARG A 42 -10.48 6.72 3.50
C ARG A 42 -9.33 7.66 3.83
N LEU A 43 -9.01 8.53 2.89
CA LEU A 43 -7.99 9.56 3.05
C LEU A 43 -8.62 10.85 3.62
N GLU A 44 -7.79 11.73 4.18
CA GLU A 44 -8.22 13.04 4.69
C GLU A 44 -8.84 13.94 3.61
N ASN A 45 -8.42 13.80 2.34
CA ASN A 45 -9.01 14.51 1.22
C ASN A 45 -10.40 14.00 0.80
N GLY A 46 -10.94 12.97 1.52
CA GLY A 46 -12.25 12.37 1.28
C GLY A 46 -12.26 11.21 0.27
N GLU A 47 -11.15 10.96 -0.43
CA GLU A 47 -11.06 9.83 -1.37
C GLU A 47 -11.11 8.49 -0.63
N THR A 48 -11.79 7.51 -1.23
CA THR A 48 -11.82 6.13 -0.74
C THR A 48 -10.89 5.28 -1.60
N VAL A 49 -9.99 4.56 -0.94
CA VAL A 49 -9.01 3.68 -1.59
C VAL A 49 -9.38 2.23 -1.32
N ARG A 50 -9.51 1.42 -2.38
CA ARG A 50 -9.65 -0.04 -2.32
C ARG A 50 -8.29 -0.66 -2.65
N LEU A 51 -7.82 -1.51 -1.77
CA LEU A 51 -6.55 -2.21 -1.92
C LEU A 51 -6.62 -3.22 -3.08
N ILE A 52 -5.68 -3.12 -4.03
CA ILE A 52 -5.62 -3.99 -5.21
C ILE A 52 -5.15 -5.39 -4.84
N GLY A 53 -5.73 -6.40 -5.51
CA GLY A 53 -5.23 -7.77 -5.55
C GLY A 53 -5.56 -8.63 -4.34
N ILE A 54 -6.26 -8.07 -3.35
CA ILE A 54 -6.65 -8.74 -2.12
C ILE A 54 -8.13 -8.52 -1.79
N ASP A 55 -8.68 -9.38 -0.94
CA ASP A 55 -10.04 -9.30 -0.45
C ASP A 55 -10.06 -9.78 1.00
N THR A 56 -10.55 -8.94 1.91
CA THR A 56 -10.74 -9.29 3.32
C THR A 56 -12.18 -9.75 3.57
N PRO A 57 -12.44 -10.53 4.63
CA PRO A 57 -13.81 -10.82 5.03
C PRO A 57 -14.56 -9.54 5.34
N GLU A 58 -15.82 -9.44 4.91
CA GLU A 58 -16.63 -8.24 4.96
C GLU A 58 -17.13 -7.94 6.38
N THR A 59 -16.93 -6.70 6.87
CA THR A 59 -17.47 -6.22 8.15
C THR A 59 -18.68 -5.32 7.99
N VAL A 60 -18.85 -4.67 6.83
CA VAL A 60 -19.85 -3.63 6.59
C VAL A 60 -20.68 -3.98 5.36
N HIS A 61 -21.57 -4.97 5.48
CA HIS A 61 -22.53 -5.27 4.43
C HIS A 61 -23.97 -5.03 4.93
N PRO A 62 -24.80 -4.23 4.23
CA PRO A 62 -26.15 -3.86 4.69
C PRO A 62 -27.10 -5.04 4.92
N SER A 63 -26.81 -6.20 4.32
CA SER A 63 -27.70 -7.39 4.33
C SER A 63 -27.03 -8.69 4.71
N LYS A 64 -25.74 -8.67 5.14
CA LYS A 64 -25.01 -9.87 5.56
C LYS A 64 -24.52 -9.73 6.99
N ALA A 65 -24.49 -10.83 7.73
CA ALA A 65 -23.77 -10.89 8.99
C ALA A 65 -22.28 -10.61 8.76
N VAL A 66 -21.61 -10.04 9.79
CA VAL A 66 -20.15 -9.86 9.78
C VAL A 66 -19.50 -11.21 9.50
N GLU A 67 -18.66 -11.28 8.47
CA GLU A 67 -17.94 -12.50 8.15
C GLU A 67 -16.90 -12.80 9.22
N TYR A 68 -16.68 -14.10 9.46
CA TYR A 68 -15.67 -14.58 10.41
C TYR A 68 -14.29 -14.00 10.04
N TYR A 69 -13.54 -13.46 11.01
CA TYR A 69 -12.29 -12.70 10.83
C TYR A 69 -12.40 -11.32 10.14
N GLY A 70 -13.58 -10.83 9.79
CA GLY A 70 -13.71 -9.50 9.18
C GLY A 70 -13.28 -8.39 10.13
N LYS A 71 -13.69 -8.49 11.41
CA LYS A 71 -13.32 -7.51 12.43
C LYS A 71 -11.81 -7.48 12.67
N GLU A 72 -11.18 -8.63 12.76
CA GLU A 72 -9.75 -8.80 12.97
C GLU A 72 -8.94 -8.20 11.80
N ALA A 73 -9.37 -8.41 10.56
CA ALA A 73 -8.76 -7.81 9.37
C ALA A 73 -8.87 -6.28 9.40
N SER A 74 -10.06 -5.74 9.73
CA SER A 74 -10.26 -4.29 9.86
C SER A 74 -9.45 -3.69 11.00
N ASP A 75 -9.38 -4.36 12.15
CA ASP A 75 -8.59 -3.91 13.30
C ASP A 75 -7.09 -3.93 13.00
N PHE A 76 -6.61 -4.95 12.28
CA PHE A 76 -5.24 -5.00 11.81
C PHE A 76 -4.92 -3.83 10.87
N THR A 77 -5.75 -3.60 9.85
CA THR A 77 -5.56 -2.46 8.93
C THR A 77 -5.59 -1.13 9.68
N ARG A 78 -6.50 -0.97 10.65
CA ARG A 78 -6.60 0.24 11.48
C ARG A 78 -5.33 0.49 12.27
N MET A 79 -4.80 -0.51 12.96
CA MET A 79 -3.54 -0.44 13.69
C MET A 79 -2.37 -0.04 12.78
N MET A 80 -2.37 -0.55 11.54
CA MET A 80 -1.30 -0.30 10.58
C MET A 80 -1.34 1.12 10.02
N VAL A 81 -2.50 1.69 9.66
CA VAL A 81 -2.53 2.91 8.83
C VAL A 81 -3.44 4.04 9.32
N GLU A 82 -4.41 3.83 10.22
CA GLU A 82 -5.31 4.92 10.63
C GLU A 82 -4.56 6.03 11.38
N GLY A 83 -4.76 7.28 10.97
CA GLY A 83 -4.03 8.46 11.46
C GLY A 83 -2.57 8.52 11.01
N LYS A 84 -2.15 7.69 10.04
CA LYS A 84 -0.79 7.68 9.51
C LYS A 84 -0.77 8.10 8.05
N GLN A 85 0.43 8.45 7.59
CA GLN A 85 0.66 8.78 6.18
C GLN A 85 1.09 7.55 5.39
N VAL A 86 0.46 7.37 4.24
CA VAL A 86 0.71 6.27 3.31
C VAL A 86 1.07 6.81 1.92
N LYS A 87 1.82 6.03 1.18
CA LYS A 87 2.08 6.22 -0.24
C LYS A 87 1.16 5.28 -1.03
N LEU A 88 0.59 5.80 -2.12
CA LEU A 88 -0.24 5.03 -3.04
C LEU A 88 0.53 4.72 -4.31
N GLU A 89 0.51 3.46 -4.72
CA GLU A 89 0.99 3.03 -6.02
C GLU A 89 -0.21 2.57 -6.85
N LEU A 90 -0.48 3.29 -7.94
CA LEU A 90 -1.56 2.97 -8.87
C LEU A 90 -1.09 1.89 -9.86
N ASP A 91 -2.04 1.13 -10.39
CA ASP A 91 -1.82 0.21 -11.51
C ASP A 91 -2.58 0.73 -12.75
N VAL A 92 -2.81 -0.11 -13.73
CA VAL A 92 -3.40 0.23 -15.03
C VAL A 92 -4.78 0.88 -14.89
N GLN A 93 -5.69 0.23 -14.16
CA GLN A 93 -7.01 0.77 -13.85
C GLN A 93 -6.95 1.51 -12.51
N LYS A 94 -7.29 2.80 -12.51
CA LYS A 94 -7.20 3.68 -11.35
C LYS A 94 -8.44 3.70 -10.47
N LEU A 95 -9.62 3.48 -11.04
CA LEU A 95 -10.90 3.54 -10.33
C LEU A 95 -11.71 2.28 -10.56
N ASP A 96 -12.46 1.87 -9.56
CA ASP A 96 -13.46 0.83 -9.70
C ASP A 96 -14.84 1.38 -10.11
N LYS A 97 -15.82 0.48 -10.28
CA LYS A 97 -17.21 0.85 -10.65
C LYS A 97 -17.94 1.68 -9.57
N TYR A 98 -17.42 1.76 -8.36
CA TYR A 98 -17.95 2.56 -7.26
C TYR A 98 -17.20 3.87 -7.07
N ASN A 99 -16.33 4.23 -8.00
CA ASN A 99 -15.47 5.42 -7.97
C ASN A 99 -14.48 5.44 -6.80
N ARG A 100 -14.08 4.25 -6.30
CA ARG A 100 -12.99 4.12 -5.34
C ARG A 100 -11.65 4.07 -6.07
N LEU A 101 -10.63 4.74 -5.53
CA LEU A 101 -9.28 4.67 -6.05
C LEU A 101 -8.70 3.27 -5.80
N LEU A 102 -8.17 2.64 -6.84
CA LEU A 102 -7.50 1.34 -6.77
C LEU A 102 -6.01 1.55 -6.57
N ALA A 103 -5.44 1.07 -5.46
CA ALA A 103 -4.03 1.27 -5.18
C ALA A 103 -3.41 0.11 -4.40
N TYR A 104 -2.09 0.00 -4.53
CA TYR A 104 -1.21 -0.67 -3.60
C TYR A 104 -0.75 0.36 -2.56
N VAL A 105 -0.79 0.00 -1.28
CA VAL A 105 -0.59 0.94 -0.17
C VAL A 105 0.69 0.62 0.58
N TYR A 106 1.54 1.63 0.76
CA TYR A 106 2.81 1.52 1.48
C TYR A 106 2.86 2.51 2.64
N LEU A 107 3.34 2.05 3.78
CA LEU A 107 3.67 2.91 4.91
C LEU A 107 4.98 3.67 4.66
N LYS A 108 5.27 4.68 5.47
CA LYS A 108 6.51 5.48 5.36
C LYS A 108 7.79 4.68 5.52
N ASP A 109 7.76 3.62 6.29
CA ASP A 109 8.89 2.71 6.51
C ASP A 109 9.09 1.69 5.38
N GLY A 110 8.25 1.77 4.33
CA GLY A 110 8.26 0.87 3.19
C GLY A 110 7.43 -0.40 3.37
N THR A 111 6.76 -0.59 4.50
CA THR A 111 5.87 -1.73 4.73
C THR A 111 4.74 -1.74 3.69
N PHE A 112 4.58 -2.86 3.00
CA PHE A 112 3.56 -3.05 1.96
C PHE A 112 2.28 -3.63 2.58
N LEU A 113 1.29 -2.79 2.88
CA LEU A 113 0.07 -3.16 3.59
C LEU A 113 -0.66 -4.34 2.95
N ASN A 114 -0.86 -4.32 1.62
CA ASN A 114 -1.54 -5.40 0.90
C ASN A 114 -0.87 -6.76 1.15
N SER A 115 0.47 -6.79 1.14
CA SER A 115 1.22 -8.03 1.36
C SER A 115 1.16 -8.49 2.81
N GLU A 116 1.20 -7.57 3.78
CA GLU A 116 1.10 -7.94 5.20
C GLU A 116 -0.27 -8.55 5.53
N LEU A 117 -1.36 -8.01 4.97
CA LEU A 117 -2.70 -8.58 5.14
C LEU A 117 -2.79 -10.03 4.64
N VAL A 118 -2.18 -10.33 3.49
CA VAL A 118 -2.15 -11.71 2.95
C VAL A 118 -1.24 -12.63 3.78
N LYS A 119 -0.06 -12.15 4.14
CA LYS A 119 0.96 -12.89 4.90
C LYS A 119 0.47 -13.29 6.30
N GLU A 120 -0.27 -12.40 6.95
CA GLU A 120 -0.85 -12.65 8.28
C GLU A 120 -2.21 -13.39 8.20
N GLY A 121 -2.69 -13.70 6.98
CA GLY A 121 -3.91 -14.49 6.76
C GLY A 121 -5.21 -13.70 6.92
N TYR A 122 -5.15 -12.37 6.99
CA TYR A 122 -6.32 -11.50 7.08
C TYR A 122 -7.01 -11.26 5.73
N ALA A 123 -6.30 -11.50 4.62
CA ALA A 123 -6.84 -11.34 3.29
C ALA A 123 -6.56 -12.57 2.41
N LYS A 124 -7.49 -12.89 1.53
CA LYS A 124 -7.28 -13.81 0.41
C LYS A 124 -6.85 -13.05 -0.85
N VAL A 125 -6.16 -13.75 -1.74
CA VAL A 125 -5.81 -13.19 -3.06
C VAL A 125 -7.08 -13.04 -3.90
N SER A 126 -7.26 -11.86 -4.49
CA SER A 126 -8.42 -11.49 -5.31
C SER A 126 -7.96 -10.54 -6.42
N THR A 127 -7.31 -11.10 -7.43
CA THR A 127 -6.68 -10.34 -8.52
C THR A 127 -7.59 -10.26 -9.72
N TYR A 128 -7.79 -9.04 -10.25
CA TYR A 128 -8.60 -8.77 -11.43
C TYR A 128 -7.77 -8.00 -12.48
N PRO A 129 -7.65 -8.52 -13.71
CA PRO A 129 -7.08 -7.75 -14.81
C PRO A 129 -7.82 -6.42 -15.02
N PRO A 130 -7.12 -5.34 -15.40
CA PRO A 130 -5.71 -5.31 -15.77
C PRO A 130 -4.72 -5.12 -14.60
N ASN A 131 -5.18 -4.99 -13.35
CA ASN A 131 -4.37 -4.72 -12.17
C ASN A 131 -3.79 -6.02 -11.59
N VAL A 132 -2.64 -6.45 -12.10
CA VAL A 132 -2.04 -7.76 -11.80
C VAL A 132 -0.59 -7.69 -11.34
N LYS A 133 -0.05 -6.50 -11.13
CA LYS A 133 1.39 -6.27 -10.86
C LYS A 133 1.97 -7.18 -9.78
N TYR A 134 1.25 -7.42 -8.70
CA TYR A 134 1.72 -8.20 -7.55
C TYR A 134 0.98 -9.54 -7.37
N ALA A 135 0.29 -10.05 -8.41
CA ALA A 135 -0.50 -11.28 -8.34
C ALA A 135 0.32 -12.50 -7.88
N ASP A 136 1.52 -12.68 -8.44
CA ASP A 136 2.42 -13.79 -8.10
C ASP A 136 2.92 -13.69 -6.66
N LEU A 137 3.28 -12.47 -6.21
CA LEU A 137 3.70 -12.23 -4.84
C LEU A 137 2.59 -12.60 -3.85
N PHE A 138 1.37 -12.12 -4.08
CA PHE A 138 0.24 -12.41 -3.19
C PHE A 138 -0.11 -13.89 -3.17
N THR A 139 -0.06 -14.57 -4.33
CA THR A 139 -0.28 -16.02 -4.42
C THR A 139 0.74 -16.81 -3.59
N LYS A 140 2.01 -16.43 -3.66
CA LYS A 140 3.08 -17.02 -2.85
C LYS A 140 2.84 -16.81 -1.36
N LEU A 141 2.58 -15.56 -0.95
CA LEU A 141 2.33 -15.22 0.46
C LEU A 141 1.11 -15.94 1.04
N GLN A 142 0.04 -16.05 0.25
CA GLN A 142 -1.16 -16.80 0.67
C GLN A 142 -0.86 -18.29 0.90
N LYS A 143 -0.02 -18.89 0.04
CA LYS A 143 0.40 -20.28 0.23
C LYS A 143 1.19 -20.44 1.53
N GLU A 144 2.18 -19.57 1.77
CA GLU A 144 3.00 -19.58 2.99
C GLU A 144 2.17 -19.37 4.25
N ALA A 145 1.20 -18.46 4.23
CA ALA A 145 0.28 -18.22 5.35
C ALA A 145 -0.54 -19.48 5.69
N ARG A 146 -1.07 -20.17 4.68
CA ARG A 146 -1.82 -21.43 4.86
C ARG A 146 -0.96 -22.55 5.44
N GLU A 147 0.26 -22.69 4.98
CA GLU A 147 1.20 -23.72 5.48
C GLU A 147 1.51 -23.49 6.97
N LYS A 148 1.75 -22.23 7.39
CA LYS A 148 1.96 -21.89 8.81
C LYS A 148 0.74 -22.24 9.69
N ILE A 149 -0.47 -21.95 9.24
CA ILE A 149 -1.70 -22.26 9.98
C ILE A 149 -1.86 -23.76 10.18
N ILE A 150 -1.57 -24.56 9.15
CA ILE A 150 -1.65 -26.02 9.20
C ILE A 150 -0.60 -26.57 10.17
N GLU A 151 0.62 -26.08 10.12
CA GLU A 151 1.71 -26.49 11.02
C GLU A 151 1.37 -26.22 12.48
N VAL A 152 0.93 -25.01 12.81
CA VAL A 152 0.53 -24.62 14.17
C VAL A 152 -0.63 -25.49 14.67
N SER A 153 -1.66 -25.70 13.85
CA SER A 153 -2.80 -26.55 14.20
C SER A 153 -2.38 -28.02 14.43
N GLY A 154 -1.47 -28.55 13.61
CA GLY A 154 -0.93 -29.88 13.75
C GLY A 154 -0.06 -30.07 15.01
N LEU A 155 0.65 -29.03 15.44
CA LEU A 155 1.44 -29.02 16.68
C LEU A 155 0.54 -28.99 17.92
N GLN A 156 -0.57 -28.25 17.88
CA GLN A 156 -1.55 -28.22 18.98
C GLN A 156 -2.20 -29.61 19.18
N LYS A 157 -2.64 -30.26 18.09
CA LYS A 157 -3.27 -31.60 18.14
C LYS A 157 -2.33 -32.71 18.65
N LYS A 158 -1.02 -32.53 18.63
CA LYS A 158 -0.05 -33.48 19.18
C LYS A 158 0.24 -33.31 20.68
N ARG A 159 -0.25 -32.21 21.28
CA ARG A 159 -0.04 -31.88 22.69
C ARG A 159 -1.24 -32.24 23.60
N GLU A 160 -2.37 -32.53 22.97
CA GLU A 160 -3.59 -33.12 23.62
C GLU A 160 -3.53 -34.64 23.61
#